data_d8fdc98e29cd751354a4e2ef6e25fe8f
#
_entry.id   d8fdc98e29cd751354a4e2ef6e25fe8f
#
_cell.length_a   1.000
_cell.length_b   1.000
_cell.length_c   1.000
_cell.angle_alpha   90.00
_cell.angle_beta   90.00
_cell.angle_gamma   90.00
#
_symmetry.space_group_name_H-M   'P 1'
#
loop_
_entity.id
_entity.type
_entity.pdbx_description
1 polymer ?
#
loop_
_entity_poly.entity_id
_entity_poly.type
_entity_poly.pdbx_seq_one_letter_code
_entity_poly.pdbx_strand_id
1 'polypeptide(L)'
;MMGLKTKDYLAKVRKKTGLSDYKIAQKYDINQSNLSKYKSGRTALSETHAWQFASILGVNPAEVVANTKLEHAKLTGNKLKAIFWQEQLENLSNGSEPIKIKLAQINPIVGDLNNNAQTIINLALEADESGAHLVVFPELALIGYPPEDLLLREGFIDQIESTIEHIRTQLPEDISILFGAPERVKGRLYNSAYLIQQGRVRTYHKQCLPNYGVFDEKRYFEPGTDSFVFECQQTKLGVVICEDAWETIPISAVVAHGAQTIISLNASPFQLGKHQQRIKTMRQRVLENNVSLIYINAVGGQDELVFDGGSFAMDASGKITHQLPFFQTLTQPLDQPFMQNIDEPIEKTIYDALVLSTKDYIEKNGVFNGALIGLSGGIDSALTLTIAVDALGAEHVQAIMMPYEYTSSMSLEDAKAQASSMKVDYHEINIHSMVDSFNAQLSPLFAGTDADTTEENLQARIRGTLLMAVSNKSGKIVLTTGNKSEMAVGYATLYGDMSGGFAPLKDIAKTMVYRLANYRNSIDYVIPGRVIDREPSAELAPNQIDQDSLPPYEELDAILELFVEHKQSIQHITQQGFNQDTVKRISRMVLNNEYKRRQSAPGPKVSQNAFGKERRYPMTSKFQP
;
A
#
# COMPACT_ATOMS: atom_id res chain seq x y z
N MET A 1 -21.58 -15.62 -36.68
CA MET A 1 -21.99 -16.61 -37.73
C MET A 1 -23.32 -17.28 -37.37
N MET A 2 -24.33 -16.48 -37.03
CA MET A 2 -25.67 -16.97 -36.65
C MET A 2 -26.29 -17.92 -37.68
N GLY A 3 -26.81 -19.03 -37.22
CA GLY A 3 -27.65 -19.94 -38.00
C GLY A 3 -26.94 -20.92 -38.92
N LEU A 4 -25.62 -21.08 -38.81
CA LEU A 4 -24.90 -22.11 -39.57
C LEU A 4 -25.33 -23.52 -39.11
N LYS A 5 -25.64 -24.38 -40.06
CA LYS A 5 -25.97 -25.78 -39.80
C LYS A 5 -24.71 -26.66 -39.91
N THR A 6 -24.80 -27.87 -39.41
CA THR A 6 -23.74 -28.89 -39.46
C THR A 6 -23.12 -29.02 -40.85
N LYS A 7 -23.95 -29.06 -41.90
CA LYS A 7 -23.49 -29.14 -43.29
C LYS A 7 -22.63 -27.97 -43.73
N ASP A 8 -22.92 -26.76 -43.20
CA ASP A 8 -22.20 -25.53 -43.54
C ASP A 8 -20.83 -25.51 -42.88
N TYR A 9 -20.74 -25.97 -41.60
CA TYR A 9 -19.47 -26.16 -40.94
C TYR A 9 -18.59 -27.17 -41.66
N LEU A 10 -19.14 -28.32 -42.05
CA LEU A 10 -18.40 -29.32 -42.82
C LEU A 10 -17.88 -28.75 -44.13
N ALA A 11 -18.68 -27.98 -44.85
CA ALA A 11 -18.28 -27.31 -46.11
C ALA A 11 -17.12 -26.33 -45.90
N LYS A 12 -17.17 -25.54 -44.83
CA LYS A 12 -16.08 -24.61 -44.45
C LYS A 12 -14.78 -25.35 -44.06
N VAL A 13 -14.88 -26.45 -43.30
CA VAL A 13 -13.73 -27.29 -42.95
C VAL A 13 -13.06 -27.84 -44.18
N ARG A 14 -13.86 -28.35 -45.15
CA ARG A 14 -13.35 -28.82 -46.46
C ARG A 14 -12.61 -27.73 -47.22
N LYS A 15 -13.21 -26.55 -47.31
CA LYS A 15 -12.60 -25.41 -47.98
C LYS A 15 -11.30 -24.98 -47.36
N LYS A 16 -11.23 -24.97 -46.00
CA LYS A 16 -10.04 -24.55 -45.26
C LYS A 16 -8.92 -25.58 -45.27
N THR A 17 -9.26 -26.88 -45.21
CA THR A 17 -8.27 -27.96 -45.14
C THR A 17 -7.87 -28.54 -46.48
N GLY A 18 -8.66 -28.35 -47.54
CA GLY A 18 -8.48 -28.99 -48.86
C GLY A 18 -8.68 -30.51 -48.86
N LEU A 19 -9.17 -31.08 -47.73
CA LEU A 19 -9.28 -32.52 -47.56
C LEU A 19 -10.61 -33.04 -48.14
N SER A 20 -10.60 -34.25 -48.69
CA SER A 20 -11.81 -34.97 -49.05
C SER A 20 -12.59 -35.44 -47.81
N ASP A 21 -13.89 -35.74 -47.96
CA ASP A 21 -14.75 -36.27 -46.90
C ASP A 21 -14.13 -37.48 -46.20
N TYR A 22 -13.54 -38.41 -46.98
CA TYR A 22 -12.84 -39.59 -46.46
C TYR A 22 -11.66 -39.22 -45.58
N LYS A 23 -10.81 -38.28 -46.01
CA LYS A 23 -9.65 -37.84 -45.26
C LYS A 23 -10.03 -37.04 -43.99
N ILE A 24 -11.14 -36.27 -44.05
CA ILE A 24 -11.69 -35.59 -42.89
C ILE A 24 -12.19 -36.61 -41.86
N ALA A 25 -12.95 -37.63 -42.30
CA ALA A 25 -13.42 -38.70 -41.44
C ALA A 25 -12.28 -39.40 -40.73
N GLN A 26 -11.22 -39.76 -41.45
CA GLN A 26 -10.04 -40.45 -40.91
C GLN A 26 -9.24 -39.58 -39.99
N LYS A 27 -9.00 -38.32 -40.34
CA LYS A 27 -8.13 -37.40 -39.57
C LYS A 27 -8.75 -36.96 -38.25
N TYR A 28 -10.07 -36.82 -38.19
CA TYR A 28 -10.79 -36.29 -37.03
C TYR A 28 -11.69 -37.35 -36.35
N ASP A 29 -11.40 -38.62 -36.60
CA ASP A 29 -12.09 -39.79 -36.03
C ASP A 29 -13.62 -39.72 -36.13
N ILE A 30 -14.10 -39.31 -37.32
CA ILE A 30 -15.54 -39.25 -37.59
C ILE A 30 -15.94 -40.51 -38.34
N ASN A 31 -16.87 -41.30 -37.78
CA ASN A 31 -17.41 -42.44 -38.48
C ASN A 31 -18.04 -42.01 -39.81
N GLN A 32 -17.75 -42.73 -40.91
CA GLN A 32 -18.23 -42.41 -42.25
C GLN A 32 -19.75 -42.28 -42.33
N SER A 33 -20.50 -43.12 -41.59
CA SER A 33 -21.95 -43.02 -41.49
C SER A 33 -22.38 -41.65 -40.87
N ASN A 34 -21.68 -41.20 -39.84
CA ASN A 34 -21.95 -39.90 -39.18
C ASN A 34 -21.58 -38.74 -40.14
N LEU A 35 -20.46 -38.85 -40.81
CA LEU A 35 -20.06 -37.81 -41.77
C LEU A 35 -21.08 -37.66 -42.91
N SER A 36 -21.64 -38.77 -43.44
CA SER A 36 -22.70 -38.77 -44.43
C SER A 36 -23.98 -38.10 -43.92
N LYS A 37 -24.34 -38.36 -42.64
CA LYS A 37 -25.50 -37.73 -41.97
C LYS A 37 -25.25 -36.21 -41.76
N TYR A 38 -24.04 -35.82 -41.40
CA TYR A 38 -23.64 -34.41 -41.28
C TYR A 38 -23.75 -33.68 -42.61
N LYS A 39 -23.26 -34.29 -43.68
CA LYS A 39 -23.34 -33.75 -45.02
C LYS A 39 -24.78 -33.58 -45.52
N SER A 40 -25.64 -34.50 -45.19
CA SER A 40 -27.07 -34.45 -45.57
C SER A 40 -27.92 -33.57 -44.66
N GLY A 41 -27.38 -33.11 -43.53
CA GLY A 41 -28.12 -32.32 -42.52
C GLY A 41 -29.13 -33.15 -41.72
N ARG A 42 -29.03 -34.48 -41.77
CA ARG A 42 -29.93 -35.41 -41.01
C ARG A 42 -29.61 -35.50 -39.52
N THR A 43 -28.41 -35.09 -39.13
CA THR A 43 -27.97 -35.12 -37.75
C THR A 43 -27.04 -33.91 -37.51
N ALA A 44 -27.15 -33.28 -36.36
CA ALA A 44 -26.26 -32.26 -35.90
C ALA A 44 -24.89 -32.85 -35.46
N LEU A 45 -23.81 -32.04 -35.45
CA LEU A 45 -22.50 -32.45 -34.97
C LEU A 45 -22.61 -32.96 -33.50
N SER A 46 -21.79 -33.93 -33.14
CA SER A 46 -21.54 -34.20 -31.72
C SER A 46 -20.77 -33.02 -31.12
N GLU A 47 -20.85 -32.89 -29.80
CA GLU A 47 -20.14 -31.83 -29.10
C GLU A 47 -18.62 -31.88 -29.36
N THR A 48 -18.03 -33.08 -29.33
CA THR A 48 -16.62 -33.31 -29.65
C THR A 48 -16.25 -32.83 -31.05
N HIS A 49 -17.06 -33.16 -32.05
CA HIS A 49 -16.81 -32.73 -33.42
C HIS A 49 -17.07 -31.22 -33.61
N ALA A 50 -17.98 -30.63 -32.84
CA ALA A 50 -18.20 -29.18 -32.85
C ALA A 50 -16.95 -28.45 -32.33
N TRP A 51 -16.34 -28.92 -31.27
CA TRP A 51 -15.06 -28.40 -30.76
C TRP A 51 -13.91 -28.55 -31.75
N GLN A 52 -13.78 -29.71 -32.38
CA GLN A 52 -12.75 -29.95 -33.40
C GLN A 52 -12.93 -29.02 -34.59
N PHE A 53 -14.16 -28.87 -35.09
CA PHE A 53 -14.44 -27.98 -36.22
C PHE A 53 -14.21 -26.52 -35.89
N ALA A 54 -14.53 -26.08 -34.69
CA ALA A 54 -14.24 -24.76 -34.19
C ALA A 54 -12.73 -24.46 -34.22
N SER A 55 -11.93 -25.39 -33.70
CA SER A 55 -10.45 -25.28 -33.67
C SER A 55 -9.88 -25.19 -35.11
N ILE A 56 -10.37 -26.04 -36.03
CA ILE A 56 -9.94 -26.01 -37.45
C ILE A 56 -10.28 -24.69 -38.11
N LEU A 57 -11.46 -24.17 -37.84
CA LEU A 57 -11.96 -22.95 -38.48
C LEU A 57 -11.39 -21.68 -37.82
N GLY A 58 -10.88 -21.77 -36.61
CA GLY A 58 -10.41 -20.61 -35.85
C GLY A 58 -11.58 -19.72 -35.39
N VAL A 59 -12.70 -20.34 -34.98
CA VAL A 59 -13.91 -19.65 -34.53
C VAL A 59 -14.21 -20.04 -33.07
N ASN A 60 -15.04 -19.25 -32.40
CA ASN A 60 -15.41 -19.52 -31.01
C ASN A 60 -16.07 -20.90 -30.85
N PRO A 61 -15.51 -21.85 -30.08
CA PRO A 61 -16.07 -23.18 -29.88
C PRO A 61 -17.49 -23.15 -29.28
N ALA A 62 -17.77 -22.23 -28.36
CA ALA A 62 -19.08 -22.11 -27.74
C ALA A 62 -20.18 -21.77 -28.78
N GLU A 63 -19.85 -20.93 -29.76
CA GLU A 63 -20.78 -20.59 -30.87
C GLU A 63 -21.08 -21.81 -31.73
N VAL A 64 -20.06 -22.61 -32.08
CA VAL A 64 -20.26 -23.84 -32.88
C VAL A 64 -21.09 -24.85 -32.11
N VAL A 65 -20.82 -25.04 -30.81
CA VAL A 65 -21.61 -25.94 -29.94
C VAL A 65 -23.06 -25.46 -29.83
N ALA A 66 -23.31 -24.18 -29.59
CA ALA A 66 -24.64 -23.62 -29.46
C ALA A 66 -25.46 -23.76 -30.75
N ASN A 67 -24.85 -23.44 -31.93
CA ASN A 67 -25.48 -23.70 -33.23
C ASN A 67 -25.84 -25.16 -33.43
N THR A 68 -24.96 -26.06 -33.04
CA THR A 68 -25.16 -27.50 -33.14
C THR A 68 -26.29 -28.02 -32.22
N LYS A 69 -26.34 -27.53 -31.00
CA LYS A 69 -27.39 -27.87 -30.01
C LYS A 69 -28.75 -27.29 -30.44
N LEU A 70 -28.78 -26.09 -31.03
CA LEU A 70 -29.97 -25.49 -31.62
C LEU A 70 -30.48 -26.32 -32.81
N GLU A 71 -29.59 -26.72 -33.74
CA GLU A 71 -29.93 -27.58 -34.85
C GLU A 71 -30.51 -28.91 -34.40
N HIS A 72 -29.86 -29.55 -33.38
CA HIS A 72 -30.34 -30.77 -32.79
C HIS A 72 -31.74 -30.64 -32.14
N ALA A 73 -31.96 -29.54 -31.40
CA ALA A 73 -33.26 -29.25 -30.79
C ALA A 73 -34.36 -29.05 -31.83
N LYS A 74 -34.06 -28.39 -32.95
CA LYS A 74 -34.98 -28.22 -34.10
C LYS A 74 -35.27 -29.56 -34.80
N LEU A 75 -34.25 -30.38 -35.03
CA LEU A 75 -34.40 -31.72 -35.63
C LEU A 75 -35.21 -32.68 -34.78
N THR A 76 -35.14 -32.57 -33.46
CA THR A 76 -35.86 -33.41 -32.50
C THR A 76 -37.22 -32.83 -32.10
N GLY A 77 -37.62 -31.66 -32.60
CA GLY A 77 -38.90 -31.01 -32.30
C GLY A 77 -38.99 -30.45 -30.88
N ASN A 78 -37.87 -30.33 -30.14
CA ASN A 78 -37.87 -29.84 -28.76
C ASN A 78 -37.86 -28.29 -28.76
N LYS A 79 -39.06 -27.71 -28.72
CA LYS A 79 -39.27 -26.27 -28.77
C LYS A 79 -38.58 -25.50 -27.62
N LEU A 80 -38.66 -26.01 -26.38
CA LEU A 80 -38.03 -25.31 -25.25
C LEU A 80 -36.52 -25.27 -25.34
N LYS A 81 -35.89 -26.40 -25.73
CA LYS A 81 -34.44 -26.40 -25.97
C LYS A 81 -34.04 -25.53 -27.20
N ALA A 82 -34.89 -25.45 -28.20
CA ALA A 82 -34.61 -24.59 -29.35
C ALA A 82 -34.66 -23.09 -28.99
N ILE A 83 -35.61 -22.66 -28.17
CA ILE A 83 -35.67 -21.29 -27.63
C ILE A 83 -34.42 -21.01 -26.78
N PHE A 84 -34.08 -21.86 -25.81
CA PHE A 84 -32.91 -21.70 -24.97
C PHE A 84 -31.60 -21.54 -25.78
N TRP A 85 -31.37 -22.44 -26.75
CA TRP A 85 -30.14 -22.37 -27.55
C TRP A 85 -30.16 -21.21 -28.58
N GLN A 86 -31.33 -20.72 -28.98
CA GLN A 86 -31.47 -19.52 -29.76
C GLN A 86 -31.03 -18.29 -28.95
N GLU A 87 -31.51 -18.16 -27.72
CA GLU A 87 -31.09 -17.11 -26.77
C GLU A 87 -29.59 -17.17 -26.46
N GLN A 88 -29.03 -18.38 -26.25
CA GLN A 88 -27.58 -18.54 -26.04
C GLN A 88 -26.77 -18.10 -27.28
N LEU A 89 -27.26 -18.35 -28.49
CA LEU A 89 -26.61 -17.89 -29.73
C LEU A 89 -26.73 -16.37 -29.91
N GLU A 90 -27.84 -15.78 -29.56
CA GLU A 90 -28.04 -14.35 -29.54
C GLU A 90 -27.09 -13.67 -28.57
N ASN A 91 -26.92 -14.23 -27.36
CA ASN A 91 -25.96 -13.78 -26.38
C ASN A 91 -24.51 -13.93 -26.85
N LEU A 92 -24.16 -15.02 -27.55
CA LEU A 92 -22.83 -15.26 -28.11
C LEU A 92 -22.56 -14.42 -29.40
N SER A 93 -23.60 -14.06 -30.16
CA SER A 93 -23.46 -13.30 -31.41
C SER A 93 -23.65 -11.80 -31.23
N ASN A 94 -24.37 -11.37 -30.20
CA ASN A 94 -24.33 -10.01 -29.70
C ASN A 94 -23.00 -9.72 -29.02
N GLY A 95 -21.91 -10.34 -29.49
CA GLY A 95 -20.59 -10.34 -28.94
C GLY A 95 -20.36 -9.10 -28.09
N SER A 96 -20.76 -9.17 -26.80
CA SER A 96 -20.30 -8.17 -25.85
C SER A 96 -18.79 -8.35 -25.82
N GLU A 97 -18.07 -7.39 -26.34
CA GLU A 97 -16.65 -7.31 -26.01
C GLU A 97 -16.53 -7.52 -24.49
N PRO A 98 -15.62 -8.37 -24.05
CA PRO A 98 -15.43 -8.54 -22.61
C PRO A 98 -15.20 -7.15 -22.01
N ILE A 99 -15.81 -6.90 -20.84
CA ILE A 99 -15.66 -5.63 -20.16
C ILE A 99 -14.18 -5.29 -20.01
N LYS A 100 -13.79 -4.11 -20.47
CA LYS A 100 -12.42 -3.58 -20.32
C LYS A 100 -12.37 -2.67 -19.10
N ILE A 101 -11.71 -3.13 -18.04
CA ILE A 101 -11.55 -2.40 -16.78
C ILE A 101 -10.10 -1.93 -16.66
N LYS A 102 -9.89 -0.70 -16.20
CA LYS A 102 -8.59 -0.20 -15.77
C LYS A 102 -8.56 0.01 -14.26
N LEU A 103 -7.47 -0.40 -13.63
CA LEU A 103 -7.17 -0.10 -12.23
C LEU A 103 -6.27 1.11 -12.16
N ALA A 104 -6.70 2.15 -11.47
CA ALA A 104 -5.92 3.36 -11.23
C ALA A 104 -5.38 3.36 -9.79
N GLN A 105 -4.20 2.78 -9.59
CA GLN A 105 -3.46 2.83 -8.33
C GLN A 105 -2.79 4.19 -8.21
N ILE A 106 -3.40 5.11 -7.42
CA ILE A 106 -3.01 6.52 -7.33
C ILE A 106 -2.54 6.90 -5.93
N ASN A 107 -1.82 8.03 -5.85
CA ASN A 107 -1.33 8.64 -4.62
C ASN A 107 -2.06 9.97 -4.38
N PRO A 108 -3.29 9.98 -3.82
CA PRO A 108 -4.03 11.20 -3.56
C PRO A 108 -3.42 11.99 -2.41
N ILE A 109 -3.57 13.32 -2.47
CA ILE A 109 -3.17 14.23 -1.38
C ILE A 109 -4.41 14.55 -0.55
N VAL A 110 -4.30 14.38 0.76
CA VAL A 110 -5.43 14.67 1.67
C VAL A 110 -5.82 16.14 1.60
N GLY A 111 -7.09 16.38 1.30
CA GLY A 111 -7.68 17.73 1.21
C GLY A 111 -7.47 18.46 -0.11
N ASP A 112 -6.64 17.95 -1.03
CA ASP A 112 -6.40 18.57 -2.34
C ASP A 112 -7.45 18.12 -3.37
N LEU A 113 -8.67 18.62 -3.23
CA LEU A 113 -9.79 18.23 -4.06
C LEU A 113 -9.56 18.51 -5.54
N ASN A 114 -8.89 19.63 -5.88
CA ASN A 114 -8.71 20.06 -7.26
C ASN A 114 -7.76 19.13 -8.02
N ASN A 115 -6.58 18.86 -7.45
CA ASN A 115 -5.58 18.01 -8.11
C ASN A 115 -6.00 16.54 -8.11
N ASN A 116 -6.65 16.05 -7.03
CA ASN A 116 -7.19 14.69 -7.00
C ASN A 116 -8.30 14.51 -8.04
N ALA A 117 -9.22 15.48 -8.17
CA ALA A 117 -10.28 15.45 -9.19
C ALA A 117 -9.70 15.50 -10.60
N GLN A 118 -8.72 16.36 -10.85
CA GLN A 118 -8.06 16.44 -12.15
C GLN A 118 -7.35 15.15 -12.51
N THR A 119 -6.72 14.47 -11.53
CA THR A 119 -6.12 13.14 -11.72
C THR A 119 -7.18 12.11 -12.11
N ILE A 120 -8.32 12.08 -11.41
CA ILE A 120 -9.43 11.17 -11.74
C ILE A 120 -9.95 11.44 -13.15
N ILE A 121 -10.18 12.70 -13.51
CA ILE A 121 -10.66 13.11 -14.85
C ILE A 121 -9.67 12.70 -15.94
N ASN A 122 -8.39 13.03 -15.78
CA ASN A 122 -7.36 12.73 -16.78
C ASN A 122 -7.24 11.23 -17.04
N LEU A 123 -7.17 10.42 -15.98
CA LEU A 123 -7.08 8.97 -16.10
C LEU A 123 -8.35 8.34 -16.68
N ALA A 124 -9.52 8.95 -16.44
CA ALA A 124 -10.77 8.52 -17.07
C ALA A 124 -10.78 8.82 -18.58
N LEU A 125 -10.33 10.01 -18.99
CA LEU A 125 -10.22 10.39 -20.41
C LEU A 125 -9.21 9.52 -21.17
N GLU A 126 -8.03 9.28 -20.59
CA GLU A 126 -7.01 8.36 -21.15
C GLU A 126 -7.54 6.92 -21.27
N ALA A 127 -8.42 6.52 -20.36
CA ALA A 127 -9.04 5.21 -20.38
C ALA A 127 -10.09 5.12 -21.50
N ASP A 128 -10.91 6.15 -21.67
CA ASP A 128 -11.88 6.26 -22.75
C ASP A 128 -11.21 6.20 -24.13
N GLU A 129 -10.17 7.00 -24.34
CA GLU A 129 -9.37 7.00 -25.57
C GLU A 129 -8.79 5.62 -25.90
N SER A 130 -8.47 4.81 -24.90
CA SER A 130 -7.98 3.44 -25.08
C SER A 130 -9.09 2.38 -25.15
N GLY A 131 -10.37 2.81 -25.17
CA GLY A 131 -11.54 1.96 -25.29
C GLY A 131 -11.86 1.14 -24.02
N ALA A 132 -11.48 1.62 -22.85
CA ALA A 132 -11.93 1.05 -21.58
C ALA A 132 -13.40 1.41 -21.32
N HIS A 133 -14.09 0.55 -20.57
CA HIS A 133 -15.50 0.76 -20.20
C HIS A 133 -15.67 1.24 -18.75
N LEU A 134 -14.68 0.93 -17.91
CA LEU A 134 -14.69 1.27 -16.48
C LEU A 134 -13.28 1.56 -15.99
N VAL A 135 -13.12 2.65 -15.24
CA VAL A 135 -11.91 2.91 -14.42
C VAL A 135 -12.27 2.84 -12.95
N VAL A 136 -11.43 2.15 -12.19
CA VAL A 136 -11.62 1.96 -10.74
C VAL A 136 -10.50 2.63 -9.97
N PHE A 137 -10.86 3.47 -9.01
CA PHE A 137 -9.97 4.20 -8.12
C PHE A 137 -10.08 3.69 -6.67
N PRO A 138 -9.11 4.01 -5.80
CA PRO A 138 -9.13 3.61 -4.40
C PRO A 138 -10.26 4.23 -3.56
N GLU A 139 -10.39 3.73 -2.32
CA GLU A 139 -11.21 4.32 -1.25
C GLU A 139 -10.79 5.77 -0.99
N LEU A 140 -11.76 6.66 -0.81
CA LEU A 140 -11.58 8.11 -0.59
C LEU A 140 -10.59 8.78 -1.56
N ALA A 141 -10.49 8.29 -2.79
CA ALA A 141 -9.54 8.77 -3.81
C ALA A 141 -9.66 10.28 -4.08
N LEU A 142 -10.86 10.85 -3.95
CA LEU A 142 -11.08 12.28 -4.18
C LEU A 142 -10.49 13.16 -3.09
N ILE A 143 -10.52 12.71 -1.83
CA ILE A 143 -10.10 13.52 -0.70
C ILE A 143 -8.81 13.08 -0.03
N GLY A 144 -8.27 11.89 -0.40
CA GLY A 144 -7.17 11.22 0.29
C GLY A 144 -7.60 10.56 1.61
N TYR A 145 -6.78 9.63 2.12
CA TYR A 145 -7.03 8.88 3.36
C TYR A 145 -5.81 8.94 4.30
N PRO A 146 -6.00 9.11 5.63
CA PRO A 146 -7.24 9.45 6.33
C PRO A 146 -7.48 10.98 6.37
N PRO A 147 -8.70 11.44 6.10
CA PRO A 147 -9.03 12.86 6.09
C PRO A 147 -9.22 13.46 7.49
N GLU A 148 -9.38 12.64 8.52
CA GLU A 148 -9.51 13.00 9.93
C GLU A 148 -10.55 14.13 10.16
N ASP A 149 -10.24 15.09 11.05
CA ASP A 149 -11.14 16.19 11.43
C ASP A 149 -11.45 17.19 10.28
N LEU A 150 -10.89 17.03 9.08
CA LEU A 150 -11.36 17.76 7.89
C LEU A 150 -12.83 17.43 7.60
N LEU A 151 -13.28 16.22 7.91
CA LEU A 151 -14.67 15.78 7.75
C LEU A 151 -15.66 16.51 8.66
N LEU A 152 -15.19 17.18 9.70
CA LEU A 152 -16.02 18.00 10.60
C LEU A 152 -16.23 19.43 10.08
N ARG A 153 -15.60 19.77 8.93
CA ARG A 153 -15.71 21.09 8.31
C ARG A 153 -16.83 21.10 7.27
N GLU A 154 -17.92 21.79 7.54
CA GLU A 154 -19.07 21.90 6.61
C GLU A 154 -18.64 22.39 5.22
N GLY A 155 -17.82 23.45 5.15
CA GLY A 155 -17.33 23.98 3.90
C GLY A 155 -16.45 23.01 3.10
N PHE A 156 -15.81 22.04 3.75
CA PHE A 156 -15.06 20.99 3.05
C PHE A 156 -16.02 19.98 2.40
N ILE A 157 -17.09 19.60 3.10
CA ILE A 157 -18.12 18.70 2.55
C ILE A 157 -18.85 19.34 1.35
N ASP A 158 -19.17 20.63 1.44
CA ASP A 158 -19.80 21.38 0.32
C ASP A 158 -18.87 21.43 -0.91
N GLN A 159 -17.56 21.57 -0.71
CA GLN A 159 -16.59 21.52 -1.80
C GLN A 159 -16.50 20.11 -2.42
N ILE A 160 -16.56 19.05 -1.63
CA ILE A 160 -16.59 17.67 -2.14
C ILE A 160 -17.79 17.47 -3.06
N GLU A 161 -18.99 17.86 -2.63
CA GLU A 161 -20.22 17.73 -3.42
C GLU A 161 -20.10 18.48 -4.77
N SER A 162 -19.61 19.73 -4.74
CA SER A 162 -19.40 20.51 -5.97
C SER A 162 -18.32 19.93 -6.88
N THR A 163 -17.27 19.33 -6.30
CA THR A 163 -16.18 18.70 -7.07
C THR A 163 -16.64 17.41 -7.73
N ILE A 164 -17.50 16.61 -7.09
CA ILE A 164 -18.10 15.42 -7.70
C ILE A 164 -18.96 15.81 -8.90
N GLU A 165 -19.75 16.88 -8.78
CA GLU A 165 -20.53 17.40 -9.91
C GLU A 165 -19.64 17.91 -11.04
N HIS A 166 -18.53 18.57 -10.72
CA HIS A 166 -17.53 18.95 -11.71
C HIS A 166 -16.96 17.71 -12.45
N ILE A 167 -16.50 16.68 -11.73
CA ILE A 167 -16.03 15.42 -12.34
C ILE A 167 -17.11 14.87 -13.29
N ARG A 168 -18.36 14.78 -12.84
CA ARG A 168 -19.48 14.26 -13.62
C ARG A 168 -19.66 14.99 -14.97
N THR A 169 -19.49 16.32 -14.97
CA THR A 169 -19.67 17.14 -16.18
C THR A 169 -18.49 17.09 -17.15
N GLN A 170 -17.33 16.64 -16.70
CA GLN A 170 -16.12 16.52 -17.55
C GLN A 170 -15.99 15.15 -18.22
N LEU A 171 -16.78 14.16 -17.82
CA LEU A 171 -16.65 12.80 -18.33
C LEU A 171 -17.50 12.56 -19.58
N PRO A 172 -16.99 11.84 -20.59
CA PRO A 172 -17.79 11.28 -21.69
C PRO A 172 -18.84 10.30 -21.15
N GLU A 173 -19.96 10.16 -21.90
CA GLU A 173 -21.04 9.24 -21.49
C GLU A 173 -20.64 7.75 -21.61
N ASP A 174 -19.68 7.42 -22.48
CA ASP A 174 -19.27 6.05 -22.77
C ASP A 174 -18.38 5.43 -21.71
N ILE A 175 -17.64 6.25 -20.96
CA ILE A 175 -16.79 5.76 -19.84
C ILE A 175 -17.55 5.76 -18.52
N SER A 176 -17.36 4.69 -17.74
CA SER A 176 -17.80 4.64 -16.34
C SER A 176 -16.61 4.81 -15.42
N ILE A 177 -16.79 5.50 -14.31
CA ILE A 177 -15.77 5.57 -13.24
C ILE A 177 -16.36 5.14 -11.90
N LEU A 178 -15.52 4.49 -11.08
CA LEU A 178 -15.84 4.10 -9.71
C LEU A 178 -14.72 4.59 -8.79
N PHE A 179 -15.03 5.51 -7.87
CA PHE A 179 -14.05 6.13 -6.95
C PHE A 179 -14.62 6.37 -5.56
N GLY A 180 -13.75 6.47 -4.55
CA GLY A 180 -14.14 6.73 -3.18
C GLY A 180 -14.20 8.22 -2.85
N ALA A 181 -15.27 8.66 -2.15
CA ALA A 181 -15.42 9.99 -1.56
C ALA A 181 -16.47 9.96 -0.44
N PRO A 182 -16.47 10.91 0.53
CA PRO A 182 -17.54 11.05 1.49
C PRO A 182 -18.85 11.49 0.84
N GLU A 183 -19.97 11.03 1.40
CA GLU A 183 -21.31 11.47 1.01
C GLU A 183 -22.10 11.93 2.22
N ARG A 184 -22.73 13.10 2.14
CA ARG A 184 -23.63 13.64 3.16
C ARG A 184 -25.10 13.35 2.78
N VAL A 185 -25.76 12.48 3.55
CA VAL A 185 -27.18 12.17 3.35
C VAL A 185 -27.96 12.50 4.60
N LYS A 186 -28.92 13.43 4.51
CA LYS A 186 -29.78 13.85 5.63
C LYS A 186 -29.00 14.26 6.89
N GLY A 187 -27.85 14.94 6.71
CA GLY A 187 -26.98 15.38 7.79
C GLY A 187 -26.06 14.32 8.39
N ARG A 188 -26.06 13.10 7.85
CA ARG A 188 -25.14 12.03 8.21
C ARG A 188 -24.07 11.88 7.14
N LEU A 189 -22.86 11.52 7.53
CA LEU A 189 -21.73 11.34 6.62
C LEU A 189 -21.42 9.86 6.45
N TYR A 190 -21.16 9.46 5.22
CA TYR A 190 -20.83 8.09 4.85
C TYR A 190 -19.51 8.03 4.08
N ASN A 191 -18.70 7.01 4.31
CA ASN A 191 -17.59 6.64 3.43
C ASN A 191 -18.20 5.90 2.23
N SER A 192 -18.13 6.50 1.04
CA SER A 192 -18.92 6.06 -0.11
C SER A 192 -18.06 5.76 -1.34
N ALA A 193 -18.52 4.80 -2.13
CA ALA A 193 -18.06 4.59 -3.49
C ALA A 193 -19.06 5.24 -4.46
N TYR A 194 -18.57 6.13 -5.30
CA TYR A 194 -19.33 6.83 -6.33
C TYR A 194 -19.14 6.14 -7.67
N LEU A 195 -20.23 5.72 -8.28
CA LEU A 195 -20.28 5.28 -9.67
C LEU A 195 -20.86 6.40 -10.52
N ILE A 196 -20.08 6.94 -11.45
CA ILE A 196 -20.57 7.81 -12.53
C ILE A 196 -20.63 6.96 -13.80
N GLN A 197 -21.85 6.77 -14.33
CA GLN A 197 -22.11 5.97 -15.51
C GLN A 197 -23.20 6.62 -16.35
N GLN A 198 -22.94 6.87 -17.63
CA GLN A 198 -23.90 7.54 -18.54
C GLN A 198 -24.46 8.86 -17.94
N GLY A 199 -23.57 9.68 -17.36
CA GLY A 199 -23.91 10.94 -16.72
C GLY A 199 -24.71 10.83 -15.41
N ARG A 200 -25.03 9.63 -14.94
CA ARG A 200 -25.76 9.39 -13.67
C ARG A 200 -24.81 9.02 -12.55
N VAL A 201 -25.07 9.55 -11.37
CA VAL A 201 -24.34 9.24 -10.13
C VAL A 201 -25.15 8.26 -9.31
N ARG A 202 -24.51 7.19 -8.85
CA ARG A 202 -25.03 6.23 -7.87
C ARG A 202 -23.96 5.97 -6.82
N THR A 203 -24.36 5.71 -5.59
CA THR A 203 -23.44 5.56 -4.46
C THR A 203 -23.65 4.25 -3.71
N TYR A 204 -22.57 3.76 -3.12
CA TYR A 204 -22.54 2.70 -2.14
C TYR A 204 -21.94 3.22 -0.84
N HIS A 205 -22.50 2.90 0.30
CA HIS A 205 -22.00 3.28 1.62
C HIS A 205 -21.32 2.11 2.30
N LYS A 206 -20.09 2.33 2.77
CA LYS A 206 -19.31 1.34 3.53
C LYS A 206 -20.10 0.86 4.76
N GLN A 207 -20.20 -0.46 4.94
CA GLN A 207 -20.99 -1.06 6.00
C GLN A 207 -20.15 -1.32 7.26
N CYS A 208 -18.91 -1.76 7.09
CA CYS A 208 -18.00 -2.12 8.17
C CYS A 208 -16.98 -1.00 8.38
N LEU A 209 -17.16 -0.24 9.47
CA LEU A 209 -16.28 0.88 9.82
C LEU A 209 -15.23 0.43 10.82
N PRO A 210 -13.92 0.35 10.44
CA PRO A 210 -12.86 -0.04 11.36
C PRO A 210 -12.65 1.03 12.43
N ASN A 211 -12.47 0.59 13.68
CA ASN A 211 -12.23 1.46 14.83
C ASN A 211 -11.20 0.83 15.77
N TYR A 212 -10.07 0.43 15.22
CA TYR A 212 -8.95 -0.23 15.89
C TYR A 212 -7.63 0.18 15.25
N GLY A 213 -6.52 0.05 16.00
CA GLY A 213 -5.19 0.43 15.52
C GLY A 213 -5.16 1.90 15.11
N VAL A 214 -4.87 2.14 13.84
CA VAL A 214 -4.78 3.47 13.24
C VAL A 214 -6.13 4.03 12.76
N PHE A 215 -7.17 3.20 12.75
CA PHE A 215 -8.48 3.56 12.23
C PHE A 215 -9.39 4.15 13.31
N ASP A 216 -10.14 5.19 12.96
CA ASP A 216 -11.15 5.83 13.81
C ASP A 216 -12.37 6.27 12.98
N GLU A 217 -12.82 5.42 12.03
CA GLU A 217 -13.87 5.78 11.07
C GLU A 217 -15.24 6.01 11.72
N LYS A 218 -15.54 5.31 12.83
CA LYS A 218 -16.79 5.51 13.58
C LYS A 218 -16.92 6.90 14.21
N ARG A 219 -15.83 7.66 14.28
CA ARG A 219 -15.85 9.06 14.74
C ARG A 219 -16.52 9.97 13.72
N TYR A 220 -16.47 9.62 12.44
CA TYR A 220 -16.85 10.49 11.34
C TYR A 220 -18.01 9.96 10.51
N PHE A 221 -18.07 8.65 10.30
CA PHE A 221 -18.99 8.02 9.36
C PHE A 221 -20.06 7.16 10.05
N GLU A 222 -21.24 7.13 9.42
CA GLU A 222 -22.30 6.17 9.72
C GLU A 222 -22.15 4.92 8.84
N PRO A 223 -22.49 3.73 9.34
CA PRO A 223 -22.46 2.51 8.54
C PRO A 223 -23.58 2.50 7.50
N GLY A 224 -23.24 2.05 6.28
CA GLY A 224 -24.24 1.72 5.26
C GLY A 224 -25.00 0.44 5.58
N THR A 225 -26.10 0.21 4.85
CA THR A 225 -26.97 -0.98 5.04
C THR A 225 -27.24 -1.74 3.75
N ASP A 226 -27.05 -1.11 2.59
CA ASP A 226 -27.52 -1.64 1.31
C ASP A 226 -26.37 -2.22 0.50
N SER A 227 -26.67 -3.31 -0.22
CA SER A 227 -25.73 -3.88 -1.21
C SER A 227 -25.79 -3.07 -2.50
N PHE A 228 -24.67 -2.97 -3.20
CA PHE A 228 -24.60 -2.24 -4.46
C PHE A 228 -24.06 -3.14 -5.58
N VAL A 229 -24.91 -3.37 -6.58
CA VAL A 229 -24.56 -4.10 -7.81
C VAL A 229 -24.95 -3.21 -9.00
N PHE A 230 -24.07 -3.13 -9.98
CA PHE A 230 -24.32 -2.43 -11.23
C PHE A 230 -23.91 -3.28 -12.43
N GLU A 231 -24.42 -2.94 -13.58
CA GLU A 231 -24.08 -3.61 -14.83
C GLU A 231 -23.24 -2.69 -15.72
N CYS A 232 -22.16 -3.25 -16.24
CA CYS A 232 -21.31 -2.62 -17.23
C CYS A 232 -20.96 -3.65 -18.30
N GLN A 233 -21.27 -3.38 -19.59
CA GLN A 233 -21.09 -4.33 -20.69
C GLN A 233 -21.63 -5.73 -20.37
N GLN A 234 -22.87 -5.81 -19.88
CA GLN A 234 -23.57 -7.05 -19.50
C GLN A 234 -22.90 -7.85 -18.36
N THR A 235 -21.86 -7.31 -17.73
CA THR A 235 -21.22 -7.90 -16.55
C THR A 235 -21.77 -7.25 -15.28
N LYS A 236 -22.25 -8.04 -14.34
CA LYS A 236 -22.73 -7.57 -13.04
C LYS A 236 -21.57 -7.46 -12.07
N LEU A 237 -21.28 -6.25 -11.61
CA LEU A 237 -20.19 -5.88 -10.73
C LEU A 237 -20.75 -5.49 -9.36
N GLY A 238 -20.28 -6.13 -8.29
CA GLY A 238 -20.59 -5.79 -6.91
C GLY A 238 -19.51 -4.89 -6.32
N VAL A 239 -19.90 -3.90 -5.50
CA VAL A 239 -18.97 -2.94 -4.90
C VAL A 239 -18.94 -3.12 -3.39
N VAL A 240 -17.73 -3.10 -2.83
CA VAL A 240 -17.46 -3.07 -1.39
C VAL A 240 -16.27 -2.12 -1.11
N ILE A 241 -16.16 -1.65 0.14
CA ILE A 241 -15.08 -0.74 0.53
C ILE A 241 -14.29 -1.36 1.68
N CYS A 242 -13.01 -1.65 1.42
CA CYS A 242 -11.94 -2.00 2.37
C CYS A 242 -12.38 -3.03 3.42
N GLU A 243 -12.75 -2.62 4.64
CA GLU A 243 -13.14 -3.51 5.75
C GLU A 243 -14.34 -4.41 5.39
N ASP A 244 -15.23 -3.96 4.52
CA ASP A 244 -16.34 -4.80 4.04
C ASP A 244 -15.86 -6.11 3.40
N ALA A 245 -14.70 -6.09 2.75
CA ALA A 245 -14.13 -7.27 2.10
C ALA A 245 -13.48 -8.26 3.09
N TRP A 246 -13.17 -7.80 4.32
CA TRP A 246 -12.67 -8.68 5.39
C TRP A 246 -13.81 -9.48 6.05
N GLU A 247 -15.01 -8.93 5.99
CA GLU A 247 -16.22 -9.52 6.57
C GLU A 247 -16.99 -10.35 5.54
N THR A 248 -17.69 -11.39 6.01
CA THR A 248 -18.42 -12.32 5.13
C THR A 248 -19.73 -11.70 4.60
N ILE A 249 -20.43 -10.93 5.43
CA ILE A 249 -21.80 -10.47 5.15
C ILE A 249 -21.86 -9.54 3.93
N PRO A 250 -21.06 -8.46 3.81
CA PRO A 250 -21.16 -7.56 2.66
C PRO A 250 -20.86 -8.27 1.34
N ILE A 251 -19.85 -9.14 1.31
CA ILE A 251 -19.49 -9.93 0.12
C ILE A 251 -20.65 -10.85 -0.30
N SER A 252 -21.17 -11.66 0.63
CA SER A 252 -22.25 -12.59 0.34
C SER A 252 -23.52 -11.86 -0.11
N ALA A 253 -23.79 -10.66 0.42
CA ALA A 253 -24.94 -9.86 0.05
C ALA A 253 -24.87 -9.37 -1.41
N VAL A 254 -23.72 -8.83 -1.87
CA VAL A 254 -23.59 -8.40 -3.27
C VAL A 254 -23.64 -9.57 -4.24
N VAL A 255 -23.12 -10.75 -3.84
CA VAL A 255 -23.22 -11.98 -4.64
C VAL A 255 -24.67 -12.48 -4.73
N ALA A 256 -25.43 -12.43 -3.63
CA ALA A 256 -26.86 -12.77 -3.64
C ALA A 256 -27.70 -11.86 -4.56
N HIS A 257 -27.26 -10.63 -4.79
CA HIS A 257 -27.84 -9.70 -5.78
C HIS A 257 -27.33 -9.92 -7.21
N GLY A 258 -26.53 -10.96 -7.44
CA GLY A 258 -26.10 -11.43 -8.75
C GLY A 258 -24.77 -10.88 -9.25
N ALA A 259 -23.94 -10.33 -8.38
CA ALA A 259 -22.58 -9.92 -8.77
C ALA A 259 -21.76 -11.12 -9.27
N GLN A 260 -21.06 -10.93 -10.40
CA GLN A 260 -20.17 -11.92 -11.01
C GLN A 260 -18.70 -11.62 -10.69
N THR A 261 -18.40 -10.35 -10.45
CA THR A 261 -17.09 -9.86 -10.00
C THR A 261 -17.30 -8.84 -8.90
N ILE A 262 -16.50 -8.92 -7.86
CA ILE A 262 -16.48 -7.96 -6.76
C ILE A 262 -15.38 -6.96 -7.00
N ILE A 263 -15.66 -5.68 -6.81
CA ILE A 263 -14.67 -4.59 -6.80
C ILE A 263 -14.58 -4.06 -5.37
N SER A 264 -13.40 -4.19 -4.79
CA SER A 264 -13.07 -3.64 -3.46
C SER A 264 -12.19 -2.41 -3.60
N LEU A 265 -12.70 -1.26 -3.17
CA LEU A 265 -11.94 0.00 -3.09
C LEU A 265 -11.25 0.07 -1.73
N ASN A 266 -9.94 0.31 -1.70
CA ASN A 266 -9.18 0.25 -0.46
C ASN A 266 -8.23 1.44 -0.29
N ALA A 267 -8.04 1.84 0.98
CA ALA A 267 -6.94 2.62 1.49
C ALA A 267 -6.35 1.86 2.70
N SER A 268 -5.87 0.65 2.42
CA SER A 268 -5.33 -0.25 3.44
C SER A 268 -3.85 0.03 3.65
N PRO A 269 -3.42 0.49 4.86
CA PRO A 269 -2.04 0.86 5.10
C PRO A 269 -1.09 -0.33 5.05
N PHE A 270 0.15 -0.03 4.70
CA PHE A 270 1.28 -0.94 4.76
C PHE A 270 1.57 -1.38 6.19
N GLN A 271 1.91 -2.62 6.32
CA GLN A 271 2.49 -3.26 7.49
C GLN A 271 3.19 -4.54 7.03
N LEU A 272 4.28 -4.90 7.66
CA LEU A 272 4.98 -6.14 7.34
C LEU A 272 4.04 -7.35 7.38
N GLY A 273 4.01 -8.13 6.29
CA GLY A 273 3.16 -9.31 6.15
C GLY A 273 1.69 -9.03 5.82
N LYS A 274 1.25 -7.76 5.76
CA LYS A 274 -0.15 -7.40 5.51
C LYS A 274 -0.64 -7.78 4.12
N HIS A 275 0.21 -7.69 3.11
CA HIS A 275 -0.16 -8.07 1.74
C HIS A 275 -0.53 -9.56 1.62
N GLN A 276 0.27 -10.44 2.23
CA GLN A 276 -0.03 -11.88 2.27
C GLN A 276 -1.36 -12.17 3.01
N GLN A 277 -1.64 -11.39 4.06
CA GLN A 277 -2.90 -11.46 4.78
C GLN A 277 -4.10 -11.03 3.90
N ARG A 278 -3.95 -9.91 3.14
CA ARG A 278 -4.95 -9.46 2.17
C ARG A 278 -5.26 -10.55 1.15
N ILE A 279 -4.22 -11.10 0.50
CA ILE A 279 -4.37 -12.18 -0.49
C ILE A 279 -5.07 -13.40 0.11
N LYS A 280 -4.66 -13.83 1.31
CA LYS A 280 -5.25 -14.99 1.99
C LYS A 280 -6.75 -14.76 2.27
N THR A 281 -7.11 -13.62 2.82
CA THR A 281 -8.51 -13.29 3.15
C THR A 281 -9.35 -13.15 1.89
N MET A 282 -8.88 -12.40 0.90
CA MET A 282 -9.63 -12.20 -0.36
C MET A 282 -9.81 -13.51 -1.11
N ARG A 283 -8.80 -14.38 -1.14
CA ARG A 283 -8.92 -15.74 -1.72
C ARG A 283 -10.00 -16.56 -1.01
N GLN A 284 -10.07 -16.48 0.30
CA GLN A 284 -11.11 -17.15 1.06
C GLN A 284 -12.50 -16.63 0.65
N ARG A 285 -12.71 -15.31 0.54
CA ARG A 285 -13.98 -14.71 0.10
C ARG A 285 -14.38 -15.11 -1.31
N VAL A 286 -13.42 -15.13 -2.22
CA VAL A 286 -13.59 -15.58 -3.62
C VAL A 286 -14.08 -17.02 -3.67
N LEU A 287 -13.42 -17.93 -2.93
CA LEU A 287 -13.77 -19.35 -2.92
C LEU A 287 -15.12 -19.64 -2.24
N GLU A 288 -15.42 -18.96 -1.13
CA GLU A 288 -16.70 -19.09 -0.40
C GLU A 288 -17.89 -18.71 -1.27
N ASN A 289 -17.72 -17.74 -2.17
CA ASN A 289 -18.80 -17.15 -2.96
C ASN A 289 -18.75 -17.51 -4.45
N ASN A 290 -17.70 -18.19 -4.92
CA ASN A 290 -17.48 -18.58 -6.31
C ASN A 290 -17.57 -17.37 -7.29
N VAL A 291 -16.87 -16.27 -6.98
CA VAL A 291 -16.86 -15.03 -7.76
C VAL A 291 -15.43 -14.54 -7.99
N SER A 292 -15.21 -13.75 -9.03
CA SER A 292 -13.94 -13.03 -9.23
C SER A 292 -13.85 -11.80 -8.32
N LEU A 293 -12.63 -11.32 -8.05
CA LEU A 293 -12.41 -10.14 -7.20
C LEU A 293 -11.33 -9.24 -7.78
N ILE A 294 -11.60 -7.95 -7.75
CA ILE A 294 -10.67 -6.86 -8.06
C ILE A 294 -10.43 -6.09 -6.75
N TYR A 295 -9.17 -5.98 -6.34
CA TYR A 295 -8.73 -5.25 -5.16
C TYR A 295 -7.88 -4.07 -5.59
N ILE A 296 -8.41 -2.85 -5.53
CA ILE A 296 -7.65 -1.62 -5.78
C ILE A 296 -7.25 -0.98 -4.46
N ASN A 297 -5.97 -0.64 -4.29
CA ASN A 297 -5.44 -0.01 -3.08
C ASN A 297 -4.75 1.31 -3.41
N ALA A 298 -4.82 2.27 -2.50
CA ALA A 298 -4.08 3.51 -2.58
C ALA A 298 -2.57 3.27 -2.43
N VAL A 299 -1.76 4.20 -2.93
CA VAL A 299 -0.31 4.26 -2.72
C VAL A 299 0.06 5.62 -2.15
N GLY A 300 1.17 5.71 -1.41
CA GLY A 300 1.71 6.97 -0.91
C GLY A 300 1.91 7.04 0.60
N GLY A 301 2.60 8.07 1.05
CA GLY A 301 2.74 8.43 2.46
C GLY A 301 1.70 9.47 2.89
N GLN A 302 1.17 9.32 4.10
CA GLN A 302 0.29 10.29 4.73
C GLN A 302 0.50 10.26 6.25
N ASP A 303 1.07 11.35 6.79
CA ASP A 303 1.48 11.43 8.19
C ASP A 303 2.38 10.25 8.59
N GLU A 304 1.96 9.42 9.53
CA GLU A 304 2.66 8.19 9.94
C GLU A 304 2.28 6.96 9.08
N LEU A 305 1.31 7.07 8.18
CA LEU A 305 0.85 5.94 7.36
C LEU A 305 1.58 5.87 6.03
N VAL A 306 1.81 4.65 5.58
CA VAL A 306 2.28 4.36 4.23
C VAL A 306 1.26 3.45 3.57
N PHE A 307 0.87 3.75 2.35
CA PHE A 307 0.01 2.91 1.52
C PHE A 307 0.86 2.27 0.44
N ASP A 308 0.85 0.96 0.41
CA ASP A 308 1.76 0.16 -0.42
C ASP A 308 1.23 -0.08 -1.84
N GLY A 309 0.00 0.31 -2.16
CA GLY A 309 -0.61 -0.10 -3.42
C GLY A 309 -0.74 -1.62 -3.48
N GLY A 310 0.03 -2.27 -4.37
CA GLY A 310 0.01 -3.71 -4.51
C GLY A 310 -1.37 -4.25 -4.89
N SER A 311 -2.13 -3.48 -5.66
CA SER A 311 -3.47 -3.86 -6.14
C SER A 311 -3.41 -5.16 -6.93
N PHE A 312 -4.49 -5.96 -6.88
CA PHE A 312 -4.52 -7.25 -7.56
C PHE A 312 -5.92 -7.63 -8.03
N ALA A 313 -5.99 -8.60 -8.94
CA ALA A 313 -7.23 -9.26 -9.30
C ALA A 313 -7.09 -10.78 -9.15
N MET A 314 -8.18 -11.44 -8.80
CA MET A 314 -8.31 -12.90 -8.68
C MET A 314 -9.49 -13.40 -9.51
N ASP A 315 -9.31 -14.55 -10.16
CA ASP A 315 -10.42 -15.28 -10.76
C ASP A 315 -11.24 -16.06 -9.70
N ALA A 316 -12.37 -16.63 -10.10
CA ALA A 316 -13.26 -17.37 -9.20
C ALA A 316 -12.62 -18.64 -8.57
N SER A 317 -11.46 -19.09 -9.07
CA SER A 317 -10.68 -20.17 -8.46
C SER A 317 -9.72 -19.68 -7.36
N GLY A 318 -9.67 -18.36 -7.11
CA GLY A 318 -8.74 -17.72 -6.18
C GLY A 318 -7.31 -17.57 -6.70
N LYS A 319 -7.10 -17.78 -8.01
CA LYS A 319 -5.81 -17.55 -8.66
C LYS A 319 -5.65 -16.06 -8.95
N ILE A 320 -4.51 -15.49 -8.57
CA ILE A 320 -4.16 -14.11 -8.93
C ILE A 320 -3.91 -14.05 -10.45
N THR A 321 -4.60 -13.16 -11.12
CA THR A 321 -4.48 -12.89 -12.55
C THR A 321 -3.71 -11.61 -12.83
N HIS A 322 -3.78 -10.65 -11.90
CA HIS A 322 -3.08 -9.37 -11.98
C HIS A 322 -2.50 -9.04 -10.61
N GLN A 323 -1.26 -8.53 -10.62
CA GLN A 323 -0.56 -8.03 -9.44
C GLN A 323 0.19 -6.77 -9.84
N LEU A 324 -0.20 -5.63 -9.28
CA LEU A 324 0.46 -4.34 -9.50
C LEU A 324 1.66 -4.18 -8.57
N PRO A 325 2.62 -3.31 -8.92
CA PRO A 325 3.79 -3.05 -8.09
C PRO A 325 3.45 -2.39 -6.76
N PHE A 326 4.32 -2.56 -5.78
CA PHE A 326 4.29 -1.81 -4.53
C PHE A 326 4.89 -0.42 -4.69
N PHE A 327 4.42 0.53 -3.89
CA PHE A 327 4.96 1.88 -3.71
C PHE A 327 5.07 2.72 -4.99
N GLN A 328 4.30 2.39 -6.02
CA GLN A 328 4.30 3.08 -7.31
C GLN A 328 2.88 3.37 -7.77
N THR A 329 2.66 4.55 -8.34
CA THR A 329 1.43 4.86 -9.07
C THR A 329 1.43 4.14 -10.40
N LEU A 330 0.31 3.53 -10.77
CA LEU A 330 0.17 2.83 -12.04
C LEU A 330 -1.30 2.73 -12.45
N THR A 331 -1.59 2.94 -13.75
CA THR A 331 -2.88 2.60 -14.33
C THR A 331 -2.73 1.38 -15.22
N GLN A 332 -3.40 0.27 -14.86
CA GLN A 332 -3.26 -1.04 -15.50
C GLN A 332 -4.58 -1.55 -16.05
N PRO A 333 -4.69 -1.86 -17.37
CA PRO A 333 -5.84 -2.58 -17.92
C PRO A 333 -5.84 -4.05 -17.48
N LEU A 334 -7.05 -4.61 -17.30
CA LEU A 334 -7.28 -6.01 -16.91
C LEU A 334 -7.64 -6.94 -18.08
N ASP A 335 -7.42 -6.53 -19.32
CA ASP A 335 -7.70 -7.33 -20.52
C ASP A 335 -6.63 -8.40 -20.80
N GLN A 336 -5.43 -8.23 -20.26
CA GLN A 336 -4.33 -9.21 -20.31
C GLN A 336 -3.70 -9.39 -18.92
N PRO A 337 -3.35 -10.63 -18.52
CA PRO A 337 -2.70 -10.87 -17.26
C PRO A 337 -1.42 -10.02 -17.08
N PHE A 338 -1.31 -9.38 -15.95
CA PHE A 338 -0.14 -8.59 -15.57
C PHE A 338 0.34 -9.03 -14.19
N MET A 339 1.57 -9.54 -14.11
CA MET A 339 2.14 -10.08 -12.87
C MET A 339 3.46 -9.41 -12.58
N GLN A 340 3.44 -8.44 -11.67
CA GLN A 340 4.66 -7.93 -11.07
C GLN A 340 5.21 -8.96 -10.06
N ASN A 341 6.52 -9.16 -10.04
CA ASN A 341 7.13 -9.96 -8.99
C ASN A 341 7.02 -9.22 -7.65
N ILE A 342 6.46 -9.88 -6.65
CA ILE A 342 6.30 -9.37 -5.28
C ILE A 342 7.11 -10.15 -4.25
N ASP A 343 7.84 -11.20 -4.67
CA ASP A 343 8.77 -11.94 -3.84
C ASP A 343 10.11 -11.18 -3.77
N GLU A 344 10.06 -10.01 -3.14
CA GLU A 344 11.21 -9.14 -2.92
C GLU A 344 11.75 -9.31 -1.50
N PRO A 345 13.07 -9.05 -1.29
CA PRO A 345 13.63 -9.03 0.06
C PRO A 345 12.86 -8.08 0.98
N ILE A 346 12.69 -8.48 2.23
CA ILE A 346 11.97 -7.67 3.23
C ILE A 346 12.62 -6.29 3.40
N GLU A 347 13.94 -6.23 3.29
CA GLU A 347 14.73 -5.01 3.35
C GLU A 347 14.34 -4.03 2.24
N LYS A 348 14.16 -4.53 1.01
CA LYS A 348 13.69 -3.69 -0.11
C LYS A 348 12.32 -3.11 0.18
N THR A 349 11.39 -3.95 0.61
CA THR A 349 10.01 -3.52 0.90
C THR A 349 9.96 -2.46 1.99
N ILE A 350 10.72 -2.64 3.07
CA ILE A 350 10.83 -1.64 4.14
C ILE A 350 11.49 -0.37 3.61
N TYR A 351 12.62 -0.50 2.92
CA TYR A 351 13.37 0.65 2.41
C TYR A 351 12.53 1.52 1.48
N ASP A 352 11.83 0.92 0.53
CA ASP A 352 10.94 1.62 -0.41
C ASP A 352 9.80 2.34 0.34
N ALA A 353 9.25 1.74 1.39
CA ALA A 353 8.25 2.37 2.25
C ALA A 353 8.82 3.61 2.97
N LEU A 354 10.05 3.53 3.50
CA LEU A 354 10.71 4.66 4.17
C LEU A 354 11.02 5.80 3.20
N VAL A 355 11.51 5.48 2.00
CA VAL A 355 11.79 6.46 0.94
C VAL A 355 10.51 7.15 0.51
N LEU A 356 9.45 6.40 0.18
CA LEU A 356 8.17 6.97 -0.25
C LEU A 356 7.53 7.84 0.84
N SER A 357 7.51 7.38 2.08
CA SER A 357 6.91 8.15 3.18
C SER A 357 7.69 9.44 3.48
N THR A 358 9.02 9.41 3.43
CA THR A 358 9.87 10.58 3.63
C THR A 358 9.66 11.60 2.52
N LYS A 359 9.61 11.14 1.27
CA LYS A 359 9.29 11.98 0.11
C LYS A 359 7.94 12.65 0.26
N ASP A 360 6.91 11.85 0.43
CA ASP A 360 5.52 12.33 0.46
C ASP A 360 5.27 13.26 1.66
N TYR A 361 5.85 12.97 2.83
CA TYR A 361 5.71 13.83 4.00
C TYR A 361 6.27 15.23 3.74
N ILE A 362 7.39 15.33 3.05
CA ILE A 362 8.04 16.62 2.75
C ILE A 362 7.34 17.35 1.62
N GLU A 363 7.06 16.66 0.50
CA GLU A 363 6.47 17.27 -0.69
C GLU A 363 4.99 17.66 -0.48
N LYS A 364 4.18 16.78 0.14
CA LYS A 364 2.75 17.03 0.36
C LYS A 364 2.47 18.15 1.38
N ASN A 365 3.38 18.37 2.35
CA ASN A 365 3.27 19.52 3.25
C ASN A 365 3.36 20.85 2.52
N GLY A 366 4.14 20.96 1.44
CA GLY A 366 4.26 22.15 0.61
C GLY A 366 4.95 23.36 1.28
N VAL A 367 5.52 23.15 2.50
CA VAL A 367 6.18 24.23 3.28
C VAL A 367 7.69 24.01 3.43
N PHE A 368 8.20 22.84 3.05
CA PHE A 368 9.61 22.48 3.19
C PHE A 368 10.34 22.49 1.85
N ASN A 369 11.57 23.04 1.84
CA ASN A 369 12.44 23.12 0.66
C ASN A 369 13.40 21.91 0.56
N GLY A 370 13.22 20.87 1.36
CA GLY A 370 14.08 19.70 1.43
C GLY A 370 14.33 19.25 2.87
N ALA A 371 15.38 18.48 3.09
CA ALA A 371 15.73 17.86 4.38
C ALA A 371 17.09 18.35 4.93
N LEU A 372 17.19 18.40 6.25
CA LEU A 372 18.40 18.68 7.01
C LEU A 372 18.68 17.55 7.99
N ILE A 373 19.90 17.02 8.01
CA ILE A 373 20.28 15.89 8.90
C ILE A 373 21.51 16.28 9.72
N GLY A 374 21.44 15.97 11.02
CA GLY A 374 22.63 15.91 11.88
C GLY A 374 23.40 14.63 11.58
N LEU A 375 24.49 14.72 10.80
CA LEU A 375 25.27 13.56 10.37
C LEU A 375 26.38 13.29 11.37
N SER A 376 26.18 12.33 12.28
CA SER A 376 27.14 12.02 13.36
C SER A 376 28.27 11.08 12.94
N GLY A 377 28.15 10.45 11.76
CA GLY A 377 29.01 9.34 11.35
C GLY A 377 28.58 7.98 11.95
N GLY A 378 27.50 7.89 12.72
CA GLY A 378 26.88 6.65 13.19
C GLY A 378 25.89 6.09 12.16
N ILE A 379 25.55 4.78 12.31
CA ILE A 379 24.75 4.02 11.34
C ILE A 379 23.34 4.62 11.09
N ASP A 380 22.67 5.10 12.16
CA ASP A 380 21.31 5.66 12.05
C ASP A 380 21.29 6.95 11.25
N SER A 381 22.22 7.87 11.52
CA SER A 381 22.34 9.11 10.76
C SER A 381 22.76 8.84 9.31
N ALA A 382 23.62 7.85 9.09
CA ALA A 382 24.06 7.42 7.77
C ALA A 382 22.91 6.85 6.93
N LEU A 383 22.09 5.98 7.52
CA LEU A 383 20.90 5.43 6.86
C LEU A 383 19.83 6.51 6.62
N THR A 384 19.60 7.40 7.59
CA THR A 384 18.66 8.52 7.44
C THR A 384 19.07 9.44 6.30
N LEU A 385 20.36 9.78 6.18
CA LEU A 385 20.89 10.56 5.06
C LEU A 385 20.61 9.87 3.72
N THR A 386 20.86 8.58 3.67
CA THR A 386 20.67 7.79 2.45
C THR A 386 19.20 7.75 2.02
N ILE A 387 18.28 7.51 2.96
CA ILE A 387 16.82 7.56 2.71
C ILE A 387 16.40 8.95 2.22
N ALA A 388 16.91 10.02 2.83
CA ALA A 388 16.58 11.38 2.43
C ALA A 388 17.05 11.71 1.00
N VAL A 389 18.26 11.29 0.63
CA VAL A 389 18.79 11.50 -0.75
C VAL A 389 18.01 10.67 -1.77
N ASP A 390 17.71 9.41 -1.46
CA ASP A 390 16.91 8.55 -2.35
C ASP A 390 15.46 9.05 -2.50
N ALA A 391 14.93 9.75 -1.49
CA ALA A 391 13.59 10.35 -1.51
C ALA A 391 13.51 11.66 -2.29
N LEU A 392 14.50 12.55 -2.16
CA LEU A 392 14.41 13.94 -2.58
C LEU A 392 15.44 14.36 -3.65
N GLY A 393 16.50 13.57 -3.85
CA GLY A 393 17.71 14.01 -4.57
C GLY A 393 18.69 14.76 -3.67
N ALA A 394 19.99 14.63 -3.97
CA ALA A 394 21.07 15.18 -3.17
C ALA A 394 20.99 16.72 -3.03
N GLU A 395 20.52 17.41 -4.05
CA GLU A 395 20.38 18.87 -4.12
C GLU A 395 19.39 19.43 -3.09
N HIS A 396 18.45 18.62 -2.64
CA HIS A 396 17.45 19.00 -1.63
C HIS A 396 17.85 18.60 -0.20
N VAL A 397 18.98 17.92 -0.03
CA VAL A 397 19.44 17.40 1.27
C VAL A 397 20.69 18.17 1.72
N GLN A 398 20.73 18.50 3.02
CA GLN A 398 21.87 19.12 3.68
C GLN A 398 22.27 18.32 4.92
N ALA A 399 23.55 18.11 5.14
CA ALA A 399 24.09 17.40 6.29
C ALA A 399 25.02 18.29 7.12
N ILE A 400 24.86 18.25 8.44
CA ILE A 400 25.71 19.02 9.37
C ILE A 400 26.33 18.05 10.37
N MET A 401 27.67 18.02 10.40
CA MET A 401 28.45 17.39 11.47
C MET A 401 28.72 18.42 12.56
N MET A 402 28.48 18.03 13.81
CA MET A 402 28.63 18.90 14.98
C MET A 402 29.56 18.28 16.02
N PRO A 403 30.88 18.28 15.78
CA PRO A 403 31.84 17.60 16.64
C PRO A 403 32.00 18.31 17.99
N TYR A 404 32.29 17.49 19.00
CA TYR A 404 32.75 17.89 20.32
C TYR A 404 34.01 17.08 20.73
N GLU A 405 34.53 17.26 21.93
CA GLU A 405 35.76 16.65 22.41
C GLU A 405 35.81 15.12 22.29
N TYR A 406 34.66 14.44 22.47
CA TYR A 406 34.55 12.98 22.44
C TYR A 406 34.25 12.41 21.04
N THR A 407 34.07 13.29 20.04
CA THR A 407 33.82 12.85 18.66
C THR A 407 35.09 12.26 18.05
N SER A 408 35.04 10.99 17.66
CA SER A 408 36.18 10.30 17.07
C SER A 408 36.54 10.85 15.69
N SER A 409 37.85 10.78 15.36
CA SER A 409 38.29 11.14 13.99
C SER A 409 37.65 10.26 12.93
N MET A 410 37.36 9.00 13.25
CA MET A 410 36.65 8.06 12.36
C MET A 410 35.26 8.56 12.03
N SER A 411 34.50 9.06 12.99
CA SER A 411 33.16 9.62 12.76
C SER A 411 33.17 10.82 11.83
N LEU A 412 34.16 11.72 11.98
CA LEU A 412 34.35 12.87 11.09
C LEU A 412 34.66 12.44 9.65
N GLU A 413 35.62 11.50 9.50
CA GLU A 413 36.03 10.98 8.21
C GLU A 413 34.88 10.28 7.48
N ASP A 414 34.13 9.44 8.19
CA ASP A 414 33.04 8.64 7.63
C ASP A 414 31.84 9.52 7.24
N ALA A 415 31.46 10.50 8.06
CA ALA A 415 30.42 11.45 7.75
C ALA A 415 30.75 12.25 6.47
N LYS A 416 32.00 12.75 6.39
CA LYS A 416 32.47 13.48 5.23
C LYS A 416 32.56 12.62 3.98
N ALA A 417 33.05 11.39 4.12
CA ALA A 417 33.15 10.44 3.01
C ALA A 417 31.77 10.09 2.43
N GLN A 418 30.79 9.82 3.29
CA GLN A 418 29.42 9.52 2.87
C GLN A 418 28.78 10.74 2.18
N ALA A 419 28.82 11.92 2.80
CA ALA A 419 28.27 13.14 2.22
C ALA A 419 28.87 13.45 0.85
N SER A 420 30.19 13.25 0.70
CA SER A 420 30.89 13.43 -0.57
C SER A 420 30.48 12.40 -1.63
N SER A 421 30.37 11.12 -1.25
CA SER A 421 29.92 10.05 -2.13
C SER A 421 28.50 10.30 -2.65
N MET A 422 27.62 10.77 -1.79
CA MET A 422 26.23 11.09 -2.12
C MET A 422 26.04 12.51 -2.69
N LYS A 423 27.11 13.31 -2.80
CA LYS A 423 27.10 14.70 -3.33
C LYS A 423 26.16 15.65 -2.57
N VAL A 424 26.05 15.44 -1.26
CA VAL A 424 25.21 16.24 -0.38
C VAL A 424 25.97 17.49 0.08
N ASP A 425 25.26 18.61 0.23
CA ASP A 425 25.78 19.84 0.86
C ASP A 425 26.13 19.56 2.33
N TYR A 426 27.43 19.60 2.65
CA TYR A 426 27.98 19.15 3.95
C TYR A 426 28.73 20.27 4.65
N HIS A 427 28.42 20.48 5.94
CA HIS A 427 29.05 21.44 6.81
C HIS A 427 29.50 20.82 8.12
N GLU A 428 30.57 21.41 8.70
CA GLU A 428 31.05 21.09 10.04
C GLU A 428 30.91 22.32 10.95
N ILE A 429 30.25 22.15 12.09
CA ILE A 429 30.05 23.19 13.11
C ILE A 429 30.50 22.65 14.46
N ASN A 430 31.69 23.04 14.92
CA ASN A 430 32.20 22.64 16.23
C ASN A 430 31.41 23.31 17.35
N ILE A 431 31.02 22.52 18.36
CA ILE A 431 30.14 22.97 19.46
C ILE A 431 30.92 23.32 20.77
N HIS A 432 32.24 23.23 20.82
CA HIS A 432 33.04 23.44 22.05
C HIS A 432 32.72 24.78 22.72
N SER A 433 32.81 25.88 22.02
CA SER A 433 32.59 27.21 22.62
C SER A 433 31.16 27.38 23.18
N MET A 434 30.19 26.69 22.60
CA MET A 434 28.81 26.73 23.07
C MET A 434 28.68 25.92 24.36
N VAL A 435 29.20 24.69 24.39
CA VAL A 435 29.21 23.83 25.58
C VAL A 435 29.93 24.53 26.72
N ASP A 436 31.11 25.11 26.48
CA ASP A 436 31.89 25.85 27.49
C ASP A 436 31.11 27.05 28.04
N SER A 437 30.43 27.79 27.18
CA SER A 437 29.59 28.92 27.58
C SER A 437 28.44 28.48 28.51
N PHE A 438 27.74 27.39 28.17
CA PHE A 438 26.69 26.86 29.02
C PHE A 438 27.24 26.35 30.34
N ASN A 439 28.35 25.61 30.34
CA ASN A 439 29.00 25.10 31.56
C ASN A 439 29.42 26.24 32.47
N ALA A 440 30.01 27.30 31.94
CA ALA A 440 30.40 28.46 32.74
C ALA A 440 29.19 29.16 33.38
N GLN A 441 28.07 29.28 32.69
CA GLN A 441 26.85 29.89 33.24
C GLN A 441 26.14 28.99 34.26
N LEU A 442 26.19 27.67 34.10
CA LEU A 442 25.52 26.71 34.97
C LEU A 442 26.37 26.29 36.17
N SER A 443 27.69 26.47 36.11
CA SER A 443 28.63 26.08 37.19
C SER A 443 28.21 26.54 38.60
N PRO A 444 27.68 27.76 38.81
CA PRO A 444 27.24 28.15 40.18
C PRO A 444 26.03 27.35 40.65
N LEU A 445 25.17 26.85 39.74
CA LEU A 445 23.98 26.05 40.06
C LEU A 445 24.34 24.59 40.32
N PHE A 446 25.42 24.11 39.72
CA PHE A 446 25.89 22.72 39.83
C PHE A 446 27.02 22.54 40.86
N ALA A 447 27.31 23.58 41.63
CA ALA A 447 28.35 23.51 42.67
C ALA A 447 28.05 22.42 43.71
N GLY A 448 28.95 21.44 43.83
CA GLY A 448 28.82 20.32 44.77
C GLY A 448 28.04 19.11 44.24
N THR A 449 27.72 19.08 42.92
CA THR A 449 27.22 17.89 42.24
C THR A 449 28.32 17.28 41.36
N ASP A 450 28.28 15.97 41.20
CA ASP A 450 29.14 15.26 40.25
C ASP A 450 28.56 15.35 38.84
N ALA A 451 29.39 15.20 37.80
CA ALA A 451 28.95 15.10 36.42
C ALA A 451 28.09 13.85 36.19
N ASP A 452 27.01 13.99 35.44
CA ASP A 452 26.09 12.91 35.13
C ASP A 452 25.57 13.05 33.65
N THR A 453 24.42 12.46 33.33
CA THR A 453 23.79 12.59 32.00
C THR A 453 23.39 14.03 31.63
N THR A 454 23.54 15.01 32.55
CA THR A 454 23.21 16.41 32.29
C THR A 454 24.13 17.00 31.22
N GLU A 455 25.45 16.73 31.33
CA GLU A 455 26.48 17.23 30.39
C GLU A 455 26.33 16.59 29.03
N GLU A 456 25.98 15.29 28.96
CA GLU A 456 25.66 14.59 27.71
C GLU A 456 24.43 15.21 27.03
N ASN A 457 23.35 15.38 27.82
CA ASN A 457 22.11 15.97 27.35
C ASN A 457 22.27 17.44 26.88
N LEU A 458 23.19 18.18 27.50
CA LEU A 458 23.49 19.56 27.09
C LEU A 458 24.08 19.59 25.67
N GLN A 459 25.03 18.71 25.37
CA GLN A 459 25.60 18.59 24.02
C GLN A 459 24.52 18.26 22.98
N ALA A 460 23.65 17.29 23.28
CA ALA A 460 22.56 16.89 22.40
C ALA A 460 21.60 18.07 22.11
N ARG A 461 21.24 18.85 23.15
CA ARG A 461 20.35 20.03 23.00
C ARG A 461 21.00 21.16 22.24
N ILE A 462 22.28 21.41 22.40
CA ILE A 462 23.03 22.39 21.60
C ILE A 462 22.99 22.01 20.12
N ARG A 463 23.24 20.73 19.79
CA ARG A 463 23.12 20.22 18.41
C ARG A 463 21.70 20.40 17.86
N GLY A 464 20.69 20.03 18.64
CA GLY A 464 19.28 20.23 18.25
C GLY A 464 18.95 21.70 17.97
N THR A 465 19.42 22.62 18.84
CA THR A 465 19.19 24.06 18.64
C THR A 465 19.87 24.58 17.38
N LEU A 466 21.09 24.16 17.05
CA LEU A 466 21.78 24.51 15.83
C LEU A 466 21.05 24.02 14.58
N LEU A 467 20.63 22.75 14.57
CA LEU A 467 19.86 22.19 13.46
C LEU A 467 18.56 22.95 13.24
N MET A 468 17.82 23.28 14.30
CA MET A 468 16.58 24.05 14.18
C MET A 468 16.82 25.49 13.69
N ALA A 469 17.93 26.12 14.08
CA ALA A 469 18.30 27.45 13.58
C ALA A 469 18.59 27.43 12.06
N VAL A 470 19.32 26.41 11.58
CA VAL A 470 19.59 26.22 10.15
C VAL A 470 18.30 25.88 9.40
N SER A 471 17.46 24.99 9.95
CA SER A 471 16.14 24.65 9.42
C SER A 471 15.29 25.89 9.16
N ASN A 472 15.19 26.78 10.14
CA ASN A 472 14.42 28.02 10.03
C ASN A 472 14.94 28.95 8.92
N LYS A 473 16.26 28.97 8.69
CA LYS A 473 16.86 29.82 7.65
C LYS A 473 16.77 29.24 6.25
N SER A 474 16.89 27.89 6.13
CA SER A 474 16.88 27.20 4.84
C SER A 474 15.48 26.79 4.37
N GLY A 475 14.50 26.74 5.29
CA GLY A 475 13.18 26.15 5.02
C GLY A 475 13.21 24.63 4.89
N LYS A 476 14.34 23.97 5.24
CA LYS A 476 14.46 22.50 5.21
C LYS A 476 13.98 21.90 6.52
N ILE A 477 13.27 20.78 6.46
CA ILE A 477 12.84 20.05 7.66
C ILE A 477 14.02 19.27 8.26
N VAL A 478 14.14 19.27 9.59
CA VAL A 478 15.11 18.39 10.27
C VAL A 478 14.54 16.97 10.33
N LEU A 479 15.29 16.00 9.80
CA LEU A 479 15.01 14.58 9.98
C LEU A 479 15.76 14.10 11.22
N THR A 480 15.01 13.50 12.17
CA THR A 480 15.63 12.86 13.34
C THR A 480 16.14 11.47 12.97
N THR A 481 17.16 11.00 13.68
CA THR A 481 17.86 9.76 13.35
C THR A 481 17.58 8.63 14.34
N GLY A 482 16.75 8.87 15.37
CA GLY A 482 16.42 7.86 16.39
C GLY A 482 15.61 6.70 15.81
N ASN A 483 15.98 5.48 16.18
CA ASN A 483 15.34 4.23 15.77
C ASN A 483 14.33 3.72 16.83
N LYS A 484 13.59 2.65 16.49
CA LYS A 484 12.55 2.07 17.37
C LYS A 484 13.11 1.56 18.70
N SER A 485 14.28 0.94 18.69
CA SER A 485 14.89 0.35 19.90
C SER A 485 15.26 1.43 20.91
N GLU A 486 15.90 2.50 20.47
CA GLU A 486 16.23 3.68 21.28
C GLU A 486 14.97 4.38 21.78
N MET A 487 14.00 4.63 20.91
CA MET A 487 12.71 5.24 21.27
C MET A 487 11.92 4.40 22.27
N ALA A 488 11.99 3.08 22.18
CA ALA A 488 11.32 2.18 23.12
C ALA A 488 11.82 2.36 24.54
N VAL A 489 13.13 2.28 24.72
CA VAL A 489 13.76 2.35 26.05
C VAL A 489 14.03 3.77 26.54
N GLY A 490 13.80 4.78 25.66
CA GLY A 490 14.04 6.18 25.98
C GLY A 490 15.52 6.58 25.97
N TYR A 491 16.34 5.85 25.23
CA TYR A 491 17.74 6.20 24.97
C TYR A 491 17.81 7.31 23.93
N ALA A 492 17.30 8.46 24.33
CA ALA A 492 17.15 9.67 23.52
C ALA A 492 16.98 10.90 24.42
N THR A 493 17.44 12.05 23.98
CA THR A 493 17.40 13.32 24.70
C THR A 493 16.26 14.19 24.22
N LEU A 494 15.30 14.51 25.12
CA LEU A 494 14.26 15.50 24.84
C LEU A 494 14.89 16.84 24.42
N TYR A 495 14.40 17.39 23.30
CA TYR A 495 14.87 18.65 22.71
C TYR A 495 16.35 18.61 22.28
N GLY A 496 16.94 17.41 22.19
CA GLY A 496 18.27 17.16 21.68
C GLY A 496 18.21 16.42 20.33
N ASP A 497 18.63 15.17 20.30
CA ASP A 497 18.57 14.27 19.13
C ASP A 497 17.13 13.95 18.67
N MET A 498 16.13 14.15 19.53
CA MET A 498 14.71 14.09 19.16
C MET A 498 14.18 15.35 18.46
N SER A 499 15.00 16.41 18.31
CA SER A 499 14.57 17.67 17.67
C SER A 499 14.50 17.50 16.16
N GLY A 500 13.29 17.57 15.62
CA GLY A 500 13.04 17.47 14.17
C GLY A 500 11.56 17.38 13.85
N GLY A 501 11.23 17.38 12.57
CA GLY A 501 9.86 17.38 12.07
C GLY A 501 9.39 16.04 11.53
N PHE A 502 10.32 15.11 11.22
CA PHE A 502 10.01 13.75 10.77
C PHE A 502 11.10 12.77 11.18
N ALA A 503 10.74 11.55 11.51
CA ALA A 503 11.61 10.50 12.04
C ALA A 503 11.56 9.23 11.17
N PRO A 504 12.33 9.14 10.07
CA PRO A 504 12.25 8.03 9.11
C PRO A 504 12.46 6.65 9.75
N LEU A 505 13.31 6.54 10.77
CA LEU A 505 13.65 5.28 11.44
C LEU A 505 12.84 4.98 12.71
N LYS A 506 11.85 5.81 13.07
CA LYS A 506 11.08 5.74 14.33
C LYS A 506 10.52 4.34 14.62
N ASP A 507 10.11 3.60 13.59
CA ASP A 507 9.51 2.27 13.71
C ASP A 507 10.42 1.14 13.19
N ILE A 508 11.72 1.39 13.09
CA ILE A 508 12.75 0.44 12.63
C ILE A 508 13.64 0.01 13.80
N ALA A 509 13.62 -1.27 14.13
CA ALA A 509 14.50 -1.84 15.16
C ALA A 509 15.98 -1.69 14.77
N LYS A 510 16.88 -1.56 15.73
CA LYS A 510 18.32 -1.35 15.47
C LYS A 510 18.93 -2.43 14.60
N THR A 511 18.60 -3.68 14.86
CA THR A 511 19.05 -4.81 14.04
C THR A 511 18.58 -4.70 12.57
N MET A 512 17.39 -4.16 12.32
CA MET A 512 16.88 -3.90 10.98
C MET A 512 17.59 -2.69 10.36
N VAL A 513 18.01 -1.67 11.12
CA VAL A 513 18.81 -0.54 10.59
C VAL A 513 20.09 -1.06 9.92
N TYR A 514 20.80 -1.99 10.53
CA TYR A 514 21.99 -2.62 9.94
C TYR A 514 21.67 -3.40 8.67
N ARG A 515 20.57 -4.14 8.67
CA ARG A 515 20.11 -4.89 7.48
C ARG A 515 19.77 -3.96 6.33
N LEU A 516 19.08 -2.85 6.59
CA LEU A 516 18.73 -1.84 5.58
C LEU A 516 19.97 -1.14 5.02
N ALA A 517 20.95 -0.80 5.86
CA ALA A 517 22.21 -0.21 5.42
C ALA A 517 22.99 -1.17 4.49
N ASN A 518 23.07 -2.44 4.86
CA ASN A 518 23.68 -3.48 4.01
C ASN A 518 22.90 -3.68 2.70
N TYR A 519 21.57 -3.71 2.77
CA TYR A 519 20.72 -3.80 1.59
C TYR A 519 20.99 -2.63 0.64
N ARG A 520 20.98 -1.40 1.12
CA ARG A 520 21.21 -0.22 0.28
C ARG A 520 22.62 -0.23 -0.34
N ASN A 521 23.63 -0.62 0.42
CA ASN A 521 25.00 -0.79 -0.09
C ASN A 521 25.13 -1.91 -1.12
N SER A 522 24.22 -2.90 -1.14
CA SER A 522 24.19 -3.92 -2.18
C SER A 522 23.71 -3.39 -3.54
N ILE A 523 23.00 -2.25 -3.55
CA ILE A 523 22.55 -1.58 -4.77
C ILE A 523 23.64 -0.64 -5.28
N ASP A 524 24.13 0.23 -4.40
CA ASP A 524 25.21 1.17 -4.67
C ASP A 524 25.89 1.51 -3.33
N TYR A 525 27.23 1.42 -3.29
CA TYR A 525 28.02 1.57 -2.08
C TYR A 525 28.14 3.03 -1.67
N VAL A 526 27.36 3.47 -0.69
CA VAL A 526 27.29 4.87 -0.22
C VAL A 526 27.58 5.03 1.26
N ILE A 527 27.27 4.02 2.10
CA ILE A 527 27.56 4.03 3.54
C ILE A 527 28.93 3.37 3.73
N PRO A 528 29.94 4.05 4.32
CA PRO A 528 31.26 3.44 4.57
C PRO A 528 31.12 2.16 5.39
N GLY A 529 31.85 1.07 5.02
CA GLY A 529 31.76 -0.23 5.72
C GLY A 529 32.09 -0.10 7.20
N ARG A 530 33.06 0.74 7.57
CA ARG A 530 33.43 1.01 8.96
C ARG A 530 32.26 1.52 9.81
N VAL A 531 31.30 2.27 9.24
CA VAL A 531 30.08 2.74 9.91
C VAL A 531 29.16 1.56 10.29
N ILE A 532 29.15 0.52 9.45
CA ILE A 532 28.33 -0.68 9.66
C ILE A 532 29.00 -1.63 10.67
N ASP A 533 30.34 -1.75 10.59
CA ASP A 533 31.11 -2.77 11.32
C ASP A 533 31.41 -2.36 12.79
N ARG A 534 31.42 -1.06 13.11
CA ARG A 534 31.75 -0.59 14.44
C ARG A 534 30.59 -0.69 15.42
N GLU A 535 30.92 -0.81 16.70
CA GLU A 535 29.94 -0.78 17.80
C GLU A 535 29.23 0.58 17.87
N PRO A 536 27.90 0.59 18.13
CA PRO A 536 27.14 1.83 18.23
C PRO A 536 27.52 2.61 19.50
N SER A 537 27.65 3.93 19.33
CA SER A 537 28.00 4.86 20.41
C SER A 537 27.38 6.23 20.14
N ALA A 538 26.91 6.88 21.21
CA ALA A 538 26.44 8.27 21.17
C ALA A 538 27.60 9.28 21.13
N GLU A 539 28.83 8.89 21.45
CA GLU A 539 30.03 9.74 21.52
C GLU A 539 29.81 11.03 22.36
N LEU A 540 29.08 10.93 23.48
CA LEU A 540 28.81 12.05 24.40
C LEU A 540 29.69 12.05 25.64
N ALA A 541 30.37 10.93 25.90
CA ALA A 541 31.31 10.71 27.00
C ALA A 541 32.55 9.93 26.54
N PRO A 542 33.67 9.93 27.31
CA PRO A 542 34.88 9.20 26.95
C PRO A 542 34.63 7.69 26.81
N ASN A 543 35.04 7.08 25.71
CA ASN A 543 34.94 5.64 25.44
C ASN A 543 33.53 5.04 25.58
N GLN A 544 32.50 5.86 25.43
CA GLN A 544 31.11 5.44 25.58
C GLN A 544 30.70 4.44 24.48
N ILE A 545 29.98 3.38 24.86
CA ILE A 545 29.25 2.48 23.97
C ILE A 545 27.82 2.30 24.47
N ASP A 546 26.87 2.05 23.60
CA ASP A 546 25.44 1.89 23.96
C ASP A 546 25.25 0.72 24.94
N GLN A 547 26.07 -0.31 24.85
CA GLN A 547 26.05 -1.50 25.72
C GLN A 547 26.45 -1.23 27.18
N ASP A 548 27.01 -0.05 27.50
CA ASP A 548 27.23 0.36 28.89
C ASP A 548 25.89 0.51 29.66
N SER A 549 24.81 0.82 28.91
CA SER A 549 23.48 1.07 29.47
C SER A 549 22.41 0.09 28.99
N LEU A 550 22.59 -0.54 27.84
CA LEU A 550 21.62 -1.43 27.17
C LEU A 550 22.20 -2.85 27.03
N PRO A 551 21.37 -3.89 26.95
CA PRO A 551 21.86 -5.20 26.52
C PRO A 551 22.20 -5.15 25.00
N PRO A 552 22.88 -6.18 24.46
CA PRO A 552 23.09 -6.29 23.02
C PRO A 552 21.78 -6.10 22.24
N TYR A 553 21.84 -5.39 21.11
CA TYR A 553 20.63 -5.02 20.36
C TYR A 553 19.84 -6.22 19.86
N GLU A 554 20.48 -7.36 19.57
CA GLU A 554 19.81 -8.61 19.22
C GLU A 554 18.88 -9.09 20.36
N GLU A 555 19.34 -9.00 21.61
CA GLU A 555 18.53 -9.35 22.78
C GLU A 555 17.46 -8.28 23.05
N LEU A 556 17.84 -6.99 22.97
CA LEU A 556 16.92 -5.88 23.17
C LEU A 556 15.74 -5.94 22.19
N ASP A 557 16.02 -6.05 20.91
CA ASP A 557 15.00 -6.04 19.86
C ASP A 557 14.08 -7.27 19.95
N ALA A 558 14.62 -8.44 20.29
CA ALA A 558 13.81 -9.63 20.52
C ALA A 558 12.85 -9.47 21.71
N ILE A 559 13.31 -8.87 22.81
CA ILE A 559 12.44 -8.58 23.97
C ILE A 559 11.39 -7.53 23.60
N LEU A 560 11.77 -6.48 22.86
CA LEU A 560 10.85 -5.43 22.40
C LEU A 560 9.79 -5.98 21.46
N GLU A 561 10.14 -6.88 20.55
CA GLU A 561 9.18 -7.56 19.67
C GLU A 561 8.12 -8.31 20.50
N LEU A 562 8.55 -9.11 21.46
CA LEU A 562 7.63 -9.86 22.31
C LEU A 562 6.77 -8.95 23.21
N PHE A 563 7.37 -7.92 23.80
CA PHE A 563 6.67 -7.04 24.73
C PHE A 563 5.79 -5.99 24.05
N VAL A 564 6.27 -5.36 22.98
CA VAL A 564 5.57 -4.27 22.28
C VAL A 564 4.66 -4.78 21.18
N GLU A 565 5.19 -5.62 20.25
CA GLU A 565 4.42 -6.11 19.11
C GLU A 565 3.42 -7.19 19.53
N HIS A 566 3.88 -8.18 20.30
CA HIS A 566 3.06 -9.32 20.71
C HIS A 566 2.37 -9.14 22.06
N LYS A 567 2.64 -8.02 22.79
CA LYS A 567 2.00 -7.67 24.07
C LYS A 567 2.10 -8.79 25.12
N GLN A 568 3.20 -9.56 25.07
CA GLN A 568 3.42 -10.67 26.00
C GLN A 568 3.77 -10.19 27.41
N SER A 569 3.37 -10.96 28.43
CA SER A 569 3.76 -10.70 29.80
C SER A 569 5.23 -11.01 30.04
N ILE A 570 5.84 -10.37 31.05
CA ILE A 570 7.22 -10.66 31.51
C ILE A 570 7.43 -12.16 31.72
N GLN A 571 6.45 -12.83 32.34
CA GLN A 571 6.53 -14.26 32.60
C GLN A 571 6.66 -15.09 31.30
N HIS A 572 5.85 -14.78 30.28
CA HIS A 572 5.90 -15.49 28.99
C HIS A 572 7.22 -15.24 28.25
N ILE A 573 7.73 -13.99 28.30
CA ILE A 573 9.01 -13.64 27.67
C ILE A 573 10.16 -14.38 28.38
N THR A 574 10.15 -14.42 29.71
CA THR A 574 11.17 -15.15 30.49
C THR A 574 11.14 -16.66 30.19
N GLN A 575 9.96 -17.26 29.98
CA GLN A 575 9.83 -18.66 29.62
C GLN A 575 10.45 -19.00 28.24
N GLN A 576 10.67 -18.01 27.38
CA GLN A 576 11.36 -18.18 26.09
C GLN A 576 12.90 -18.13 26.21
N GLY A 577 13.43 -18.05 27.43
CA GLY A 577 14.86 -18.14 27.70
C GLY A 577 15.56 -16.81 28.00
N PHE A 578 14.85 -15.68 28.02
CA PHE A 578 15.42 -14.38 28.37
C PHE A 578 15.61 -14.23 29.88
N ASN A 579 16.64 -13.50 30.28
CA ASN A 579 16.88 -13.20 31.70
C ASN A 579 15.75 -12.35 32.28
N GLN A 580 15.16 -12.79 33.40
CA GLN A 580 14.01 -12.15 34.02
C GLN A 580 14.27 -10.69 34.43
N ASP A 581 15.45 -10.40 34.97
CA ASP A 581 15.77 -9.04 35.43
C ASP A 581 15.99 -8.11 34.24
N THR A 582 16.59 -8.59 33.16
CA THR A 582 16.72 -7.86 31.89
C THR A 582 15.33 -7.54 31.30
N VAL A 583 14.43 -8.52 31.21
CA VAL A 583 13.07 -8.32 30.71
C VAL A 583 12.30 -7.30 31.56
N LYS A 584 12.38 -7.41 32.91
CA LYS A 584 11.76 -6.44 33.83
C LYS A 584 12.33 -5.03 33.65
N ARG A 585 13.65 -4.90 33.50
CA ARG A 585 14.33 -3.61 33.31
C ARG A 585 13.86 -2.97 32.01
N ILE A 586 13.91 -3.69 30.88
CA ILE A 586 13.49 -3.19 29.58
C ILE A 586 12.00 -2.80 29.59
N SER A 587 11.13 -3.66 30.10
CA SER A 587 9.69 -3.39 30.20
C SER A 587 9.38 -2.11 30.97
N ARG A 588 10.09 -1.87 32.10
CA ARG A 588 9.98 -0.62 32.86
C ARG A 588 10.47 0.58 32.06
N MET A 589 11.61 0.46 31.37
CA MET A 589 12.13 1.54 30.51
C MET A 589 11.09 1.90 29.43
N VAL A 590 10.46 0.93 28.77
CA VAL A 590 9.41 1.17 27.80
C VAL A 590 8.23 1.93 28.42
N LEU A 591 7.75 1.54 29.58
CA LEU A 591 6.60 2.20 30.22
C LEU A 591 6.95 3.60 30.75
N ASN A 592 8.12 3.77 31.37
CA ASN A 592 8.52 5.05 31.95
C ASN A 592 8.85 6.13 30.93
N ASN A 593 9.19 5.76 29.67
CA ASN A 593 9.57 6.69 28.62
C ASN A 593 8.43 7.05 27.67
N GLU A 594 7.18 6.73 27.99
CA GLU A 594 6.03 7.14 27.17
C GLU A 594 5.98 8.66 26.97
N TYR A 595 6.34 9.45 27.97
CA TYR A 595 6.35 10.92 27.88
C TYR A 595 7.34 11.46 26.83
N LYS A 596 8.49 10.78 26.62
CA LYS A 596 9.46 11.13 25.57
C LYS A 596 8.85 10.84 24.20
N ARG A 597 8.28 9.66 24.01
CA ARG A 597 7.66 9.26 22.73
C ARG A 597 6.51 10.16 22.29
N ARG A 598 5.74 10.71 23.26
CA ARG A 598 4.67 11.67 22.98
C ARG A 598 5.16 13.02 22.45
N GLN A 599 6.43 13.31 22.56
CA GLN A 599 7.06 14.53 22.07
C GLN A 599 8.00 14.27 20.89
N SER A 600 8.05 13.04 20.39
CA SER A 600 8.85 12.71 19.21
C SER A 600 8.12 13.12 17.93
N ALA A 601 8.91 13.41 16.89
CA ALA A 601 8.41 13.65 15.55
C ALA A 601 7.59 12.46 15.04
N PRO A 602 6.61 12.66 14.14
CA PRO A 602 5.96 11.56 13.41
C PRO A 602 6.98 10.79 12.57
N GLY A 603 6.68 9.54 12.25
CA GLY A 603 7.52 8.70 11.41
C GLY A 603 6.74 7.51 10.87
N PRO A 604 7.18 6.90 9.77
CA PRO A 604 6.40 5.89 9.04
C PRO A 604 6.17 4.63 9.88
N LYS A 605 4.93 4.17 9.88
CA LYS A 605 4.54 2.91 10.48
C LYS A 605 4.87 1.75 9.55
N VAL A 606 5.68 0.83 10.03
CA VAL A 606 6.13 -0.38 9.31
C VAL A 606 5.73 -1.66 10.05
N SER A 607 5.79 -1.63 11.39
CA SER A 607 5.48 -2.76 12.25
C SER A 607 3.99 -2.86 12.61
N GLN A 608 3.60 -3.90 13.33
CA GLN A 608 2.23 -4.09 13.79
C GLN A 608 1.83 -3.05 14.84
N ASN A 609 2.71 -2.75 15.80
CA ASN A 609 2.47 -1.83 16.90
C ASN A 609 3.60 -0.78 16.96
N ALA A 610 3.50 0.26 16.14
CA ALA A 610 4.42 1.38 16.14
C ALA A 610 4.21 2.29 17.38
N PHE A 611 5.16 3.20 17.62
CA PHE A 611 5.02 4.24 18.63
C PHE A 611 4.31 5.48 18.06
N GLY A 612 3.13 5.27 17.48
CA GLY A 612 2.30 6.25 16.83
C GLY A 612 0.90 6.33 17.42
N LYS A 613 -0.05 6.70 16.59
CA LYS A 613 -1.46 6.98 16.91
C LYS A 613 -2.19 5.77 17.53
N GLU A 614 -1.83 4.55 17.14
CA GLU A 614 -2.43 3.31 17.64
C GLU A 614 -2.00 2.95 19.07
N ARG A 615 -0.89 3.51 19.56
CA ARG A 615 -0.43 3.26 20.91
C ARG A 615 -1.00 4.29 21.89
N ARG A 616 -2.00 3.89 22.67
CA ARG A 616 -2.74 4.77 23.59
C ARG A 616 -2.42 4.49 25.05
N TYR A 617 -1.13 4.30 25.38
CA TYR A 617 -0.70 4.12 26.78
C TYR A 617 -0.80 5.44 27.56
N PRO A 618 -1.28 5.41 28.83
CA PRO A 618 -1.32 6.60 29.65
C PRO A 618 0.10 6.99 30.10
N MET A 619 0.46 8.28 30.00
CA MET A 619 1.74 8.80 30.47
C MET A 619 1.84 8.80 32.00
N THR A 620 0.72 9.07 32.68
CA THR A 620 0.64 9.09 34.15
C THR A 620 0.08 7.76 34.64
N SER A 621 0.93 6.73 34.70
CA SER A 621 0.54 5.39 35.11
C SER A 621 1.49 4.86 36.18
N LYS A 622 0.96 4.09 37.13
CA LYS A 622 1.73 3.33 38.13
C LYS A 622 1.68 1.83 37.84
N PHE A 623 1.22 1.43 36.64
CA PHE A 623 1.22 0.04 36.26
C PHE A 623 2.65 -0.53 36.22
N GLN A 624 2.83 -1.67 36.89
CA GLN A 624 4.07 -2.46 36.87
C GLN A 624 3.78 -3.73 36.06
N PRO A 625 4.50 -3.99 34.98
CA PRO A 625 4.25 -5.13 34.09
C PRO A 625 4.67 -6.46 34.72
#